data_fcfef24041067b545de4bdbce6a688b6
#
_entry.id   fcfef24041067b545de4bdbce6a688b6
#
_cell.length_a   1.000
_cell.length_b   1.000
_cell.length_c   1.000
_cell.angle_alpha   90.00
_cell.angle_beta   90.00
_cell.angle_gamma   90.00
#
_symmetry.space_group_name_H-M   'P 1'
#
loop_
_entity.id
_entity.type
_entity.pdbx_description
1 polymer ?
#
loop_
_entity_poly.entity_id
_entity_poly.type
_entity_poly.pdbx_seq_one_letter_code
_entity_poly.pdbx_strand_id
1 'polypeptide(L)'
;MIDGKESSKKKVLVLFCGGTIVMEEKEDGSLNVPDSKETAIEILKSIEPRLSSIAEYEIEFIANIDSTNITPKEWDKILFAIKNNYKKYDGFVITHGTDTMAYTASALSIAIKNLGKPIVLTGSQIPGYKIETDARRNLVNAFRLAVMDVSGVFIVFDEKIILGSMATKASESKLDAFESVGGEDAGEIRTDLKIKDWVKRRVKEEHDIEIEPGFEPDIFVYTLTPGCDPYDLEFLLQNNRIKGIIIRGYGTGNIPYTFENFFKKAKEKGLPVVVTTQCLHGKTIMGVYDVGKRFVELGAIEGGEQSLETLCVKLMWALKNSPDRVKEIIHKESQ
;
A
#
# COMPACT_ATOMS: atom_id res chain seq x y z
N MET A 1 39.78 -23.54 -17.30
CA MET A 1 39.31 -23.54 -15.91
C MET A 1 38.39 -22.34 -15.76
N ILE A 2 37.08 -22.59 -15.75
CA ILE A 2 36.07 -21.55 -15.53
C ILE A 2 35.94 -21.45 -14.04
N ASP A 3 36.39 -20.33 -13.46
CA ASP A 3 36.20 -20.02 -12.07
C ASP A 3 34.69 -19.97 -11.77
N GLY A 4 34.15 -21.04 -11.30
CA GLY A 4 32.83 -21.13 -10.72
C GLY A 4 32.82 -20.46 -9.34
N LYS A 5 32.72 -19.12 -9.29
CA LYS A 5 32.21 -18.50 -8.09
C LYS A 5 30.78 -18.98 -7.94
N GLU A 6 30.53 -19.93 -7.05
CA GLU A 6 29.20 -20.19 -6.53
C GLU A 6 28.68 -18.83 -5.98
N SER A 7 27.79 -18.24 -6.74
CA SER A 7 27.08 -17.03 -6.27
C SER A 7 26.31 -17.47 -5.02
N SER A 8 26.67 -16.95 -3.87
CA SER A 8 25.95 -17.21 -2.63
C SER A 8 24.46 -16.96 -2.85
N LYS A 9 23.64 -17.91 -2.43
CA LYS A 9 22.20 -17.84 -2.60
C LYS A 9 21.68 -16.59 -1.92
N LYS A 10 20.77 -15.87 -2.58
CA LYS A 10 20.14 -14.68 -2.02
C LYS A 10 19.33 -15.04 -0.77
N LYS A 11 19.24 -14.10 0.18
CA LYS A 11 18.52 -14.23 1.44
C LYS A 11 17.28 -13.37 1.47
N VAL A 12 16.14 -13.95 1.80
CA VAL A 12 14.85 -13.27 1.89
C VAL A 12 14.30 -13.38 3.31
N LEU A 13 13.83 -12.26 3.88
CA LEU A 13 13.06 -12.28 5.11
C LEU A 13 11.57 -12.22 4.77
N VAL A 14 10.81 -13.20 5.25
CA VAL A 14 9.36 -13.20 5.18
C VAL A 14 8.81 -12.56 6.44
N LEU A 15 8.12 -11.43 6.31
CA LEU A 15 7.38 -10.78 7.38
C LEU A 15 5.94 -11.29 7.34
N PHE A 16 5.57 -12.10 8.30
CA PHE A 16 4.27 -12.73 8.34
C PHE A 16 3.24 -11.82 9.03
N CYS A 17 2.19 -11.41 8.30
CA CYS A 17 1.11 -10.55 8.81
C CYS A 17 -0.28 -11.22 8.76
N GLY A 18 -0.35 -12.53 8.47
CA GLY A 18 -1.63 -13.25 8.32
C GLY A 18 -2.21 -13.16 6.91
N GLY A 19 -3.53 -13.02 6.83
CA GLY A 19 -4.30 -12.97 5.58
C GLY A 19 -4.86 -14.31 5.15
N THR A 20 -5.74 -14.28 4.15
CA THR A 20 -6.46 -15.46 3.60
C THR A 20 -5.52 -16.61 3.22
N ILE A 21 -4.29 -16.28 2.84
CA ILE A 21 -3.26 -17.24 2.44
C ILE A 21 -3.02 -18.36 3.48
N VAL A 22 -3.23 -18.09 4.76
CA VAL A 22 -3.09 -19.05 5.86
C VAL A 22 -4.39 -19.32 6.62
N MET A 23 -5.51 -18.72 6.21
CA MET A 23 -6.79 -18.96 6.89
C MET A 23 -7.25 -20.40 6.71
N GLU A 24 -7.95 -20.89 7.73
CA GLU A 24 -8.58 -22.20 7.78
C GLU A 24 -10.09 -22.05 7.84
N GLU A 25 -10.81 -23.01 7.26
CA GLU A 25 -12.27 -23.03 7.27
C GLU A 25 -12.75 -23.73 8.55
N LYS A 26 -13.62 -23.05 9.30
CA LYS A 26 -14.29 -23.61 10.48
C LYS A 26 -15.49 -24.47 10.07
N GLU A 27 -16.05 -25.20 11.03
CA GLU A 27 -17.21 -26.04 10.83
C GLU A 27 -18.45 -25.29 10.28
N ASP A 28 -18.56 -24.00 10.56
CA ASP A 28 -19.64 -23.13 10.07
C ASP A 28 -19.37 -22.53 8.67
N GLY A 29 -18.25 -22.89 8.05
CA GLY A 29 -17.81 -22.36 6.74
C GLY A 29 -17.12 -21.00 6.78
N SER A 30 -16.96 -20.39 7.97
CA SER A 30 -16.22 -19.13 8.12
C SER A 30 -14.72 -19.36 8.03
N LEU A 31 -14.00 -18.38 7.43
CA LEU A 31 -12.54 -18.38 7.38
C LEU A 31 -11.98 -17.65 8.59
N ASN A 32 -11.00 -18.25 9.24
CA ASN A 32 -10.30 -17.64 10.37
C ASN A 32 -8.79 -17.81 10.26
N VAL A 33 -8.09 -16.87 10.86
CA VAL A 33 -6.64 -17.00 11.04
C VAL A 33 -6.35 -18.16 12.01
N PRO A 34 -5.25 -18.90 11.83
CA PRO A 34 -4.86 -19.98 12.74
C PRO A 34 -4.70 -19.49 14.18
N ASP A 35 -5.02 -20.36 15.15
CA ASP A 35 -5.00 -19.98 16.56
C ASP A 35 -3.58 -19.76 17.14
N SER A 36 -2.56 -20.35 16.48
CA SER A 36 -1.18 -20.21 16.94
C SER A 36 -0.24 -19.70 15.85
N LYS A 37 0.85 -19.05 16.29
CA LYS A 37 1.96 -18.63 15.43
C LYS A 37 2.60 -19.82 14.71
N GLU A 38 2.80 -20.91 15.44
CA GLU A 38 3.45 -22.12 14.96
C GLU A 38 2.63 -22.73 13.81
N THR A 39 1.33 -22.90 14.01
CA THR A 39 0.40 -23.38 12.98
C THR A 39 0.39 -22.49 11.75
N ALA A 40 0.33 -21.17 11.93
CA ALA A 40 0.35 -20.22 10.81
C ALA A 40 1.64 -20.32 9.97
N ILE A 41 2.80 -20.50 10.62
CA ILE A 41 4.08 -20.66 9.93
C ILE A 41 4.14 -22.01 9.20
N GLU A 42 3.62 -23.09 9.80
CA GLU A 42 3.57 -24.42 9.18
C GLU A 42 2.68 -24.41 7.93
N ILE A 43 1.50 -23.79 8.01
CA ILE A 43 0.62 -23.63 6.85
C ILE A 43 1.34 -22.86 5.74
N LEU A 44 1.97 -21.71 6.05
CA LEU A 44 2.70 -20.93 5.04
C LEU A 44 3.80 -21.75 4.36
N LYS A 45 4.58 -22.54 5.12
CA LYS A 45 5.63 -23.40 4.57
C LYS A 45 5.07 -24.54 3.72
N SER A 46 3.87 -25.03 4.01
CA SER A 46 3.23 -26.12 3.27
C SER A 46 2.71 -25.70 1.89
N ILE A 47 2.44 -24.40 1.67
CA ILE A 47 1.94 -23.86 0.39
C ILE A 47 2.93 -24.17 -0.75
N GLU A 48 4.22 -23.91 -0.54
CA GLU A 48 5.28 -24.29 -1.48
C GLU A 48 6.57 -24.65 -0.73
N PRO A 49 6.77 -25.93 -0.43
CA PRO A 49 7.96 -26.40 0.31
C PRO A 49 9.31 -26.13 -0.39
N ARG A 50 9.27 -25.88 -1.72
CA ARG A 50 10.48 -25.66 -2.52
C ARG A 50 10.88 -24.19 -2.65
N LEU A 51 10.31 -23.26 -1.87
CA LEU A 51 10.74 -21.85 -1.87
C LEU A 51 12.24 -21.71 -1.60
N SER A 52 12.79 -22.62 -0.79
CA SER A 52 14.24 -22.71 -0.56
C SER A 52 15.06 -22.94 -1.83
N SER A 53 14.47 -23.37 -2.96
CA SER A 53 15.16 -23.46 -4.25
C SER A 53 15.41 -22.08 -4.87
N ILE A 54 14.60 -21.06 -4.53
CA ILE A 54 14.71 -19.69 -5.04
C ILE A 54 15.68 -18.87 -4.17
N ALA A 55 15.48 -18.89 -2.84
CA ALA A 55 16.27 -18.12 -1.88
C ALA A 55 16.42 -18.88 -0.56
N GLU A 56 17.48 -18.60 0.19
CA GLU A 56 17.46 -18.87 1.63
C GLU A 56 16.46 -17.93 2.27
N TYR A 57 15.64 -18.41 3.20
CA TYR A 57 14.65 -17.53 3.84
C TYR A 57 14.42 -17.86 5.30
N GLU A 58 14.06 -16.82 6.02
CA GLU A 58 13.58 -16.89 7.40
C GLU A 58 12.20 -16.25 7.49
N ILE A 59 11.42 -16.60 8.51
CA ILE A 59 10.09 -16.05 8.75
C ILE A 59 10.10 -15.33 10.10
N GLU A 60 9.81 -14.02 10.06
CA GLU A 60 9.57 -13.20 11.25
C GLU A 60 8.07 -12.96 11.38
N PHE A 61 7.53 -13.30 12.53
CA PHE A 61 6.11 -13.14 12.82
C PHE A 61 5.83 -11.73 13.33
N ILE A 62 5.08 -10.95 12.56
CA ILE A 62 4.67 -9.59 12.89
C ILE A 62 3.27 -9.58 13.50
N ALA A 63 2.33 -10.23 12.84
CA ALA A 63 0.93 -10.33 13.25
C ALA A 63 0.28 -11.56 12.60
N ASN A 64 -0.83 -12.01 13.17
CA ASN A 64 -1.72 -13.01 12.56
C ASN A 64 -3.14 -12.47 12.64
N ILE A 65 -3.48 -11.59 11.73
CA ILE A 65 -4.75 -10.87 11.76
C ILE A 65 -5.41 -10.85 10.37
N ASP A 66 -6.70 -10.76 10.37
CA ASP A 66 -7.44 -10.32 9.18
C ASP A 66 -7.04 -8.87 8.87
N SER A 67 -6.73 -8.60 7.61
CA SER A 67 -6.26 -7.27 7.19
C SER A 67 -7.28 -6.15 7.44
N THR A 68 -8.55 -6.46 7.61
CA THR A 68 -9.58 -5.49 8.02
C THR A 68 -9.28 -4.86 9.38
N ASN A 69 -8.49 -5.53 10.21
CA ASN A 69 -8.09 -5.08 11.54
C ASN A 69 -6.69 -4.46 11.58
N ILE A 70 -6.01 -4.30 10.45
CA ILE A 70 -4.72 -3.62 10.37
C ILE A 70 -4.87 -2.14 10.75
N THR A 71 -3.95 -1.66 11.56
CA THR A 71 -3.85 -0.26 11.98
C THR A 71 -2.44 0.28 11.71
N PRO A 72 -2.22 1.59 11.81
CA PRO A 72 -0.88 2.17 11.71
C PRO A 72 0.17 1.54 12.63
N LYS A 73 -0.23 0.94 13.74
CA LYS A 73 0.70 0.24 14.66
C LYS A 73 1.33 -0.98 14.00
N GLU A 74 0.59 -1.71 13.18
CA GLU A 74 1.13 -2.84 12.43
C GLU A 74 2.09 -2.37 11.33
N TRP A 75 1.81 -1.25 10.67
CA TRP A 75 2.76 -0.64 9.72
C TRP A 75 4.08 -0.28 10.40
N ASP A 76 4.03 0.33 11.59
CA ASP A 76 5.24 0.65 12.35
C ASP A 76 6.04 -0.62 12.73
N LYS A 77 5.38 -1.71 13.11
CA LYS A 77 6.06 -3.00 13.39
C LYS A 77 6.78 -3.53 12.15
N ILE A 78 6.10 -3.50 10.98
CA ILE A 78 6.70 -3.93 9.70
C ILE A 78 7.91 -3.05 9.36
N LEU A 79 7.79 -1.73 9.48
CA LEU A 79 8.87 -0.77 9.23
C LEU A 79 10.09 -1.05 10.12
N PHE A 80 9.87 -1.29 11.42
CA PHE A 80 10.96 -1.62 12.35
C PHE A 80 11.60 -2.98 12.05
N ALA A 81 10.82 -3.99 11.69
CA ALA A 81 11.35 -5.30 11.29
C ALA A 81 12.24 -5.18 10.04
N ILE A 82 11.79 -4.42 9.02
CA ILE A 82 12.61 -4.13 7.84
C ILE A 82 13.90 -3.41 8.22
N LYS A 83 13.83 -2.34 9.03
CA LYS A 83 14.99 -1.57 9.47
C LYS A 83 16.04 -2.44 10.14
N ASN A 84 15.61 -3.24 11.11
CA ASN A 84 16.51 -4.08 11.92
C ASN A 84 17.18 -5.20 11.11
N ASN A 85 16.56 -5.60 10.01
CA ASN A 85 17.00 -6.70 9.17
C ASN A 85 17.55 -6.28 7.80
N TYR A 86 17.54 -4.97 7.50
CA TYR A 86 17.85 -4.48 6.16
C TYR A 86 19.21 -4.95 5.62
N LYS A 87 20.24 -4.94 6.45
CA LYS A 87 21.61 -5.35 6.05
C LYS A 87 21.78 -6.86 5.91
N LYS A 88 20.92 -7.67 6.55
CA LYS A 88 21.06 -9.13 6.61
C LYS A 88 20.44 -9.84 5.39
N TYR A 89 19.43 -9.23 4.78
CA TYR A 89 18.64 -9.86 3.71
C TYR A 89 18.73 -9.08 2.41
N ASP A 90 18.61 -9.79 1.30
CA ASP A 90 18.62 -9.23 -0.06
C ASP A 90 17.28 -8.65 -0.48
N GLY A 91 16.19 -9.11 0.10
CA GLY A 91 14.85 -8.66 -0.16
C GLY A 91 13.87 -9.11 0.92
N PHE A 92 12.67 -8.58 0.88
CA PHE A 92 11.61 -8.85 1.85
C PHE A 92 10.35 -9.32 1.14
N VAL A 93 9.68 -10.30 1.71
CA VAL A 93 8.33 -10.73 1.29
C VAL A 93 7.40 -10.52 2.49
N ILE A 94 6.25 -9.91 2.27
CA ILE A 94 5.26 -9.66 3.31
C ILE A 94 3.99 -10.39 2.94
N THR A 95 3.58 -11.39 3.72
CA THR A 95 2.28 -12.02 3.55
C THR A 95 1.21 -11.19 4.24
N HIS A 96 0.13 -10.89 3.53
CA HIS A 96 -0.86 -9.91 3.98
C HIS A 96 -2.25 -10.26 3.44
N GLY A 97 -3.30 -9.93 4.18
CA GLY A 97 -4.66 -10.01 3.68
C GLY A 97 -4.93 -8.95 2.61
N THR A 98 -5.77 -9.29 1.63
CA THR A 98 -5.92 -8.48 0.41
C THR A 98 -6.63 -7.15 0.62
N ASP A 99 -7.53 -7.01 1.62
CA ASP A 99 -8.42 -5.85 1.79
C ASP A 99 -7.68 -4.53 2.05
N THR A 100 -6.59 -4.59 2.82
CA THR A 100 -5.81 -3.40 3.15
C THR A 100 -4.34 -3.47 2.69
N MET A 101 -4.01 -4.43 1.81
CA MET A 101 -2.66 -4.60 1.27
C MET A 101 -2.15 -3.33 0.58
N ALA A 102 -3.00 -2.65 -0.20
CA ALA A 102 -2.65 -1.41 -0.89
C ALA A 102 -2.33 -0.26 0.08
N TYR A 103 -3.04 -0.16 1.21
CA TYR A 103 -2.72 0.80 2.28
C TYR A 103 -1.36 0.50 2.91
N THR A 104 -1.10 -0.76 3.24
CA THR A 104 0.19 -1.16 3.82
C THR A 104 1.34 -0.93 2.85
N ALA A 105 1.18 -1.28 1.56
CA ALA A 105 2.18 -1.03 0.54
C ALA A 105 2.46 0.48 0.36
N SER A 106 1.42 1.31 0.38
CA SER A 106 1.56 2.77 0.37
C SER A 106 2.30 3.29 1.61
N ALA A 107 1.98 2.76 2.80
CA ALA A 107 2.64 3.17 4.05
C ALA A 107 4.14 2.90 4.01
N LEU A 108 4.54 1.73 3.54
CA LEU A 108 5.96 1.38 3.39
C LEU A 108 6.65 2.24 2.33
N SER A 109 5.97 2.52 1.20
CA SER A 109 6.50 3.37 0.12
C SER A 109 6.75 4.82 0.57
N ILE A 110 5.95 5.33 1.51
CA ILE A 110 6.02 6.72 1.99
C ILE A 110 7.03 6.85 3.13
N ALA A 111 7.02 5.90 4.06
CA ALA A 111 7.80 5.98 5.29
C ALA A 111 9.27 5.54 5.12
N ILE A 112 9.62 4.81 4.06
CA ILE A 112 10.99 4.34 3.81
C ILE A 112 11.64 5.23 2.76
N LYS A 113 12.73 5.89 3.14
CA LYS A 113 13.59 6.65 2.23
C LYS A 113 14.86 5.86 1.91
N ASN A 114 15.45 6.15 0.75
CA ASN A 114 16.68 5.51 0.29
C ASN A 114 16.57 3.97 0.19
N LEU A 115 15.40 3.46 -0.14
CA LEU A 115 15.20 2.03 -0.33
C LEU A 115 16.03 1.55 -1.53
N GLY A 116 16.89 0.56 -1.33
CA GLY A 116 17.77 0.00 -2.36
C GLY A 116 17.50 -1.48 -2.66
N LYS A 117 16.46 -2.06 -2.09
CA LYS A 117 16.10 -3.49 -2.21
C LYS A 117 14.60 -3.65 -2.44
N PRO A 118 14.15 -4.79 -3.00
CA PRO A 118 12.72 -5.06 -3.14
C PRO A 118 12.07 -5.42 -1.80
N ILE A 119 10.90 -4.83 -1.55
CA ILE A 119 9.94 -5.22 -0.53
C ILE A 119 8.66 -5.62 -1.27
N VAL A 120 8.24 -6.86 -1.14
CA VAL A 120 7.18 -7.44 -1.96
C VAL A 120 6.03 -7.90 -1.07
N LEU A 121 4.87 -7.27 -1.19
CA LEU A 121 3.65 -7.70 -0.54
C LEU A 121 2.93 -8.72 -1.42
N THR A 122 2.36 -9.75 -0.81
CA THR A 122 1.55 -10.74 -1.49
C THR A 122 0.56 -11.40 -0.53
N GLY A 123 -0.37 -12.16 -1.09
CA GLY A 123 -1.40 -12.89 -0.37
C GLY A 123 -2.16 -13.80 -1.32
N SER A 124 -3.39 -14.14 -0.99
CA SER A 124 -4.27 -14.88 -1.88
C SER A 124 -5.73 -14.50 -1.69
N GLN A 125 -6.53 -14.70 -2.72
CA GLN A 125 -8.00 -14.64 -2.65
C GLN A 125 -8.58 -15.95 -2.10
N ILE A 126 -7.91 -17.07 -2.40
CA ILE A 126 -8.34 -18.41 -2.00
C ILE A 126 -7.36 -18.94 -0.94
N PRO A 127 -7.84 -19.52 0.18
CA PRO A 127 -6.97 -20.11 1.20
C PRO A 127 -5.94 -21.09 0.64
N GLY A 128 -4.73 -21.06 1.20
CA GLY A 128 -3.59 -21.81 0.67
C GLY A 128 -3.75 -23.34 0.65
N TYR A 129 -4.63 -23.89 1.48
CA TYR A 129 -4.90 -25.33 1.53
C TYR A 129 -5.85 -25.84 0.42
N LYS A 130 -6.60 -24.93 -0.25
CA LYS A 130 -7.51 -25.32 -1.34
C LYS A 130 -6.73 -25.65 -2.62
N ILE A 131 -7.24 -26.62 -3.41
CA ILE A 131 -6.58 -27.07 -4.64
C ILE A 131 -6.46 -25.96 -5.67
N GLU A 132 -7.51 -25.14 -5.81
CA GLU A 132 -7.61 -24.03 -6.75
C GLU A 132 -6.94 -22.74 -6.29
N THR A 133 -6.18 -22.79 -5.19
CA THR A 133 -5.55 -21.61 -4.58
C THR A 133 -4.60 -20.86 -5.51
N ASP A 134 -4.68 -19.55 -5.50
CA ASP A 134 -3.70 -18.63 -6.09
C ASP A 134 -2.47 -18.40 -5.21
N ALA A 135 -2.53 -18.82 -3.93
CA ALA A 135 -1.50 -18.60 -2.92
C ALA A 135 -0.10 -19.06 -3.37
N ARG A 136 0.01 -20.27 -3.93
CA ARG A 136 1.29 -20.82 -4.37
C ARG A 136 1.94 -19.97 -5.46
N ARG A 137 1.17 -19.59 -6.48
CA ARG A 137 1.68 -18.77 -7.60
C ARG A 137 2.12 -17.41 -7.10
N ASN A 138 1.29 -16.76 -6.31
CA ASN A 138 1.56 -15.43 -5.77
C ASN A 138 2.81 -15.44 -4.88
N LEU A 139 2.94 -16.42 -3.98
CA LEU A 139 4.09 -16.56 -3.09
C LEU A 139 5.40 -16.84 -3.85
N VAL A 140 5.38 -17.76 -4.82
CA VAL A 140 6.54 -18.05 -5.67
C VAL A 140 7.02 -16.82 -6.42
N ASN A 141 6.09 -16.07 -7.03
CA ASN A 141 6.43 -14.88 -7.80
C ASN A 141 6.91 -13.73 -6.90
N ALA A 142 6.38 -13.60 -5.69
CA ALA A 142 6.89 -12.65 -4.70
C ALA A 142 8.34 -12.96 -4.32
N PHE A 143 8.68 -14.23 -4.10
CA PHE A 143 10.08 -14.65 -3.85
C PHE A 143 10.99 -14.39 -5.06
N ARG A 144 10.51 -14.68 -6.28
CA ARG A 144 11.27 -14.39 -7.51
C ARG A 144 11.60 -12.91 -7.62
N LEU A 145 10.61 -12.03 -7.37
CA LEU A 145 10.83 -10.58 -7.41
C LEU A 145 11.76 -10.12 -6.28
N ALA A 146 11.61 -10.68 -5.07
CA ALA A 146 12.43 -10.31 -3.91
C ALA A 146 13.93 -10.54 -4.11
N VAL A 147 14.32 -11.43 -5.02
CA VAL A 147 15.74 -11.69 -5.36
C VAL A 147 16.20 -10.98 -6.64
N MET A 148 15.33 -10.28 -7.35
CA MET A 148 15.69 -9.55 -8.57
C MET A 148 16.51 -8.28 -8.29
N ASP A 149 17.11 -7.75 -9.36
CA ASP A 149 17.90 -6.51 -9.32
C ASP A 149 17.00 -5.27 -9.45
N VAL A 150 16.04 -5.15 -8.52
CA VAL A 150 15.10 -4.03 -8.45
C VAL A 150 15.06 -3.45 -7.05
N SER A 151 14.54 -2.22 -6.94
CA SER A 151 14.34 -1.51 -5.68
C SER A 151 12.97 -0.84 -5.67
N GLY A 152 12.23 -1.02 -4.59
CA GLY A 152 10.92 -0.46 -4.40
C GLY A 152 10.04 -1.33 -3.51
N VAL A 153 8.86 -0.80 -3.19
CA VAL A 153 7.78 -1.56 -2.55
C VAL A 153 6.80 -1.98 -3.64
N PHE A 154 6.51 -3.26 -3.71
CA PHE A 154 5.67 -3.84 -4.76
C PHE A 154 4.56 -4.69 -4.18
N ILE A 155 3.43 -4.75 -4.88
CA ILE A 155 2.44 -5.81 -4.73
C ILE A 155 2.65 -6.78 -5.91
N VAL A 156 2.81 -8.07 -5.59
CA VAL A 156 2.80 -9.16 -6.57
C VAL A 156 1.53 -9.95 -6.36
N PHE A 157 0.66 -9.88 -7.35
CA PHE A 157 -0.62 -10.55 -7.30
C PHE A 157 -1.08 -10.98 -8.69
N ASP A 158 -1.52 -12.22 -8.85
CA ASP A 158 -1.85 -12.84 -10.12
C ASP A 158 -0.71 -12.71 -11.15
N GLU A 159 -0.92 -12.01 -12.25
CA GLU A 159 0.07 -11.78 -13.32
C GLU A 159 0.71 -10.39 -13.28
N LYS A 160 0.47 -9.62 -12.22
CA LYS A 160 0.89 -8.21 -12.11
C LYS A 160 1.97 -8.00 -11.05
N ILE A 161 2.84 -7.06 -11.36
CA ILE A 161 3.77 -6.43 -10.42
C ILE A 161 3.41 -4.96 -10.37
N ILE A 162 2.85 -4.53 -9.26
CA ILE A 162 2.32 -3.17 -9.07
C ILE A 162 3.21 -2.43 -8.07
N LEU A 163 3.55 -1.17 -8.38
CA LEU A 163 4.24 -0.33 -7.40
C LEU A 163 3.31 -0.04 -6.23
N GLY A 164 3.80 -0.22 -4.99
CA GLY A 164 2.97 -0.14 -3.79
C GLY A 164 2.22 1.18 -3.61
N SER A 165 2.82 2.29 -4.06
CA SER A 165 2.20 3.62 -4.02
C SER A 165 1.16 3.88 -5.12
N MET A 166 0.95 2.93 -6.02
CA MET A 166 -0.01 3.04 -7.12
C MET A 166 -1.15 2.03 -7.01
N ALA A 167 -1.04 1.09 -6.07
CA ALA A 167 -1.95 -0.04 -5.97
C ALA A 167 -3.32 0.36 -5.42
N THR A 168 -4.37 -0.28 -5.96
CA THR A 168 -5.72 -0.30 -5.40
C THR A 168 -6.32 -1.69 -5.56
N LYS A 169 -7.19 -2.11 -4.61
CA LYS A 169 -7.95 -3.36 -4.74
C LYS A 169 -9.19 -3.09 -5.57
N ALA A 170 -9.21 -3.60 -6.80
CA ALA A 170 -10.28 -3.37 -7.77
C ALA A 170 -11.40 -4.43 -7.73
N SER A 171 -11.12 -5.61 -7.14
CA SER A 171 -12.12 -6.67 -7.01
C SER A 171 -11.95 -7.46 -5.71
N GLU A 172 -13.08 -7.86 -5.14
CA GLU A 172 -13.16 -8.69 -3.93
C GLU A 172 -13.04 -10.20 -4.24
N SER A 173 -13.33 -10.62 -5.48
CA SER A 173 -13.47 -12.04 -5.84
C SER A 173 -12.57 -12.50 -6.99
N LYS A 174 -12.13 -11.58 -7.89
CA LYS A 174 -11.23 -11.95 -8.99
C LYS A 174 -9.84 -12.31 -8.44
N LEU A 175 -9.16 -13.26 -9.09
CA LEU A 175 -7.74 -13.54 -8.79
C LEU A 175 -6.87 -12.36 -9.21
N ASP A 176 -7.17 -11.69 -10.32
CA ASP A 176 -6.62 -10.38 -10.71
C ASP A 176 -7.32 -9.26 -9.92
N ALA A 177 -7.02 -9.19 -8.62
CA ALA A 177 -7.74 -8.35 -7.67
C ALA A 177 -7.22 -6.92 -7.56
N PHE A 178 -6.02 -6.63 -8.07
CA PHE A 178 -5.35 -5.33 -7.92
C PHE A 178 -5.09 -4.66 -9.26
N GLU A 179 -5.13 -3.33 -9.25
CA GLU A 179 -4.81 -2.48 -10.40
C GLU A 179 -3.87 -1.34 -10.00
N SER A 180 -3.10 -0.85 -11.00
CA SER A 180 -2.33 0.38 -10.86
C SER A 180 -3.20 1.60 -11.13
N VAL A 181 -3.10 2.62 -10.29
CA VAL A 181 -3.73 3.94 -10.47
C VAL A 181 -2.62 4.96 -10.67
N GLY A 182 -2.76 5.80 -11.69
CA GLY A 182 -1.79 6.87 -11.97
C GLY A 182 -0.57 6.42 -12.77
N GLY A 183 -0.69 5.32 -13.49
CA GLY A 183 0.39 4.82 -14.36
C GLY A 183 0.19 3.36 -14.77
N GLU A 184 1.22 2.79 -15.39
CA GLU A 184 1.23 1.39 -15.77
C GLU A 184 1.83 0.51 -14.66
N ASP A 185 1.54 -0.79 -14.71
CA ASP A 185 2.13 -1.77 -13.80
C ASP A 185 3.67 -1.75 -13.88
N ALA A 186 4.34 -1.97 -12.76
CA ALA A 186 5.80 -2.04 -12.68
C ALA A 186 6.37 -3.24 -13.45
N GLY A 187 5.54 -4.22 -13.74
CA GLY A 187 5.88 -5.38 -14.53
C GLY A 187 4.74 -6.36 -14.68
N GLU A 188 4.99 -7.38 -15.47
CA GLU A 188 4.07 -8.49 -15.73
C GLU A 188 4.74 -9.84 -15.47
N ILE A 189 3.93 -10.81 -15.09
CA ILE A 189 4.36 -12.18 -14.81
C ILE A 189 3.85 -13.09 -15.92
N ARG A 190 4.81 -13.66 -16.66
CA ARG A 190 4.57 -14.66 -17.69
C ARG A 190 5.34 -15.93 -17.33
N THR A 191 6.02 -16.56 -18.27
CA THR A 191 7.02 -17.61 -17.99
C THR A 191 8.19 -17.06 -17.15
N ASP A 192 8.50 -15.80 -17.31
CA ASP A 192 9.47 -14.99 -16.56
C ASP A 192 8.81 -13.71 -16.01
N LEU A 193 9.49 -13.02 -15.13
CA LEU A 193 9.09 -11.71 -14.64
C LEU A 193 9.67 -10.64 -15.54
N LYS A 194 8.82 -9.84 -16.17
CA LYS A 194 9.22 -8.73 -17.03
C LYS A 194 9.01 -7.41 -16.29
N ILE A 195 10.09 -6.79 -15.89
CA ILE A 195 10.09 -5.52 -15.18
C ILE A 195 10.25 -4.37 -16.18
N LYS A 196 9.45 -3.32 -16.03
CA LYS A 196 9.52 -2.12 -16.84
C LYS A 196 10.83 -1.36 -16.61
N ASP A 197 11.31 -0.65 -17.63
CA ASP A 197 12.61 0.03 -17.60
C ASP A 197 12.66 1.20 -16.60
N TRP A 198 11.51 1.81 -16.29
CA TRP A 198 11.42 2.90 -15.34
C TRP A 198 11.54 2.46 -13.87
N VAL A 199 11.42 1.15 -13.58
CA VAL A 199 11.56 0.62 -12.22
C VAL A 199 13.02 0.76 -11.78
N LYS A 200 13.21 1.32 -10.59
CA LYS A 200 14.54 1.54 -10.01
C LYS A 200 15.29 0.22 -9.85
N ARG A 201 16.58 0.26 -10.13
CA ARG A 201 17.47 -0.89 -9.92
C ARG A 201 17.95 -0.94 -8.48
N ARG A 202 18.30 -2.14 -8.04
CA ARG A 202 18.90 -2.38 -6.72
C ARG A 202 20.17 -1.55 -6.56
N VAL A 203 20.33 -0.93 -5.41
CA VAL A 203 21.58 -0.29 -5.03
C VAL A 203 22.54 -1.38 -4.53
N LYS A 204 23.68 -1.53 -5.20
CA LYS A 204 24.66 -2.58 -4.90
C LYS A 204 25.55 -2.25 -3.70
N GLU A 205 25.76 -0.95 -3.47
CA GLU A 205 26.54 -0.47 -2.33
C GLU A 205 25.72 -0.55 -1.05
N GLU A 206 26.36 -0.93 0.03
CA GLU A 206 25.73 -0.96 1.34
C GLU A 206 25.44 0.47 1.80
N HIS A 207 24.17 0.74 2.08
CA HIS A 207 23.71 2.04 2.60
C HIS A 207 22.62 1.84 3.64
N ASP A 208 22.44 2.84 4.48
CA ASP A 208 21.38 2.85 5.48
C ASP A 208 20.10 3.42 4.87
N ILE A 209 18.98 2.74 5.17
CA ILE A 209 17.66 3.29 4.92
C ILE A 209 17.25 4.23 6.05
N GLU A 210 16.50 5.26 5.69
CA GLU A 210 15.83 6.11 6.66
C GLU A 210 14.37 5.70 6.77
N ILE A 211 13.90 5.51 8.00
CA ILE A 211 12.51 5.17 8.27
C ILE A 211 11.91 6.24 9.16
N GLU A 212 10.84 6.84 8.69
CA GLU A 212 10.03 7.81 9.43
C GLU A 212 8.66 7.21 9.74
N PRO A 213 8.52 6.47 10.86
CA PRO A 213 7.29 5.81 11.25
C PRO A 213 6.27 6.80 11.82
N GLY A 214 5.06 6.30 12.03
CA GLY A 214 3.96 7.05 12.63
C GLY A 214 3.03 7.66 11.59
N PHE A 215 1.74 7.44 11.84
CA PHE A 215 0.66 7.89 10.97
C PHE A 215 -0.50 8.38 11.84
N GLU A 216 -1.06 9.54 11.53
CA GLU A 216 -2.23 10.09 12.21
C GLU A 216 -3.51 9.43 11.65
N PRO A 217 -4.23 8.60 12.41
CA PRO A 217 -5.38 7.88 11.89
C PRO A 217 -6.65 8.74 11.79
N ASP A 218 -6.71 9.86 12.48
CA ASP A 218 -7.92 10.67 12.61
C ASP A 218 -8.15 11.56 11.37
N ILE A 219 -8.26 10.92 10.20
CA ILE A 219 -8.68 11.54 8.94
C ILE A 219 -10.10 11.11 8.58
N PHE A 220 -10.76 11.88 7.73
CA PHE A 220 -12.12 11.58 7.25
C PHE A 220 -12.19 11.61 5.73
N VAL A 221 -12.76 10.56 5.13
CA VAL A 221 -12.98 10.47 3.68
C VAL A 221 -14.45 10.68 3.38
N TYR A 222 -14.75 11.67 2.55
CA TYR A 222 -16.11 12.00 2.13
C TYR A 222 -16.28 11.85 0.62
N THR A 223 -17.24 11.03 0.22
CA THR A 223 -17.60 10.86 -1.18
C THR A 223 -18.83 11.70 -1.49
N LEU A 224 -18.72 12.64 -2.44
CA LEU A 224 -19.84 13.47 -2.86
C LEU A 224 -20.90 12.62 -3.59
N THR A 225 -22.15 12.90 -3.27
CA THR A 225 -23.31 12.37 -3.99
C THR A 225 -24.19 13.53 -4.46
N PRO A 226 -24.98 13.40 -5.57
CA PRO A 226 -25.92 14.43 -5.96
C PRO A 226 -26.89 14.77 -4.83
N GLY A 227 -26.95 16.06 -4.48
CA GLY A 227 -27.79 16.55 -3.38
C GLY A 227 -27.13 16.51 -1.99
N CYS A 228 -25.84 16.13 -1.87
CA CYS A 228 -25.11 16.21 -0.60
C CYS A 228 -25.05 17.65 -0.08
N ASP A 229 -25.17 17.81 1.22
CA ASP A 229 -25.13 19.10 1.91
C ASP A 229 -23.78 19.28 2.62
N PRO A 230 -23.09 20.43 2.45
CA PRO A 230 -21.86 20.72 3.18
C PRO A 230 -22.04 20.78 4.71
N TYR A 231 -23.26 20.88 5.21
CA TYR A 231 -23.56 20.89 6.65
C TYR A 231 -22.95 19.68 7.38
N ASP A 232 -22.99 18.50 6.76
CA ASP A 232 -22.42 17.30 7.34
C ASP A 232 -20.90 17.44 7.59
N LEU A 233 -20.18 18.06 6.65
CA LEU A 233 -18.76 18.34 6.82
C LEU A 233 -18.50 19.53 7.75
N GLU A 234 -19.37 20.54 7.75
CA GLU A 234 -19.27 21.67 8.68
C GLU A 234 -19.40 21.21 10.13
N PHE A 235 -20.24 20.21 10.39
CA PHE A 235 -20.34 19.58 11.72
C PHE A 235 -19.01 18.92 12.14
N LEU A 236 -18.30 18.29 11.21
CA LEU A 236 -16.98 17.70 11.48
C LEU A 236 -15.93 18.75 11.87
N LEU A 237 -16.05 19.98 11.37
CA LEU A 237 -15.15 21.06 11.78
C LEU A 237 -15.24 21.40 13.28
N GLN A 238 -16.32 21.06 13.95
CA GLN A 238 -16.46 21.23 15.39
C GLN A 238 -15.79 20.11 16.18
N ASN A 239 -15.48 18.99 15.51
CA ASN A 239 -14.82 17.85 16.11
C ASN A 239 -13.30 18.01 16.04
N ASN A 240 -12.68 18.37 17.16
CA ASN A 240 -11.22 18.57 17.25
C ASN A 240 -10.40 17.27 17.05
N ARG A 241 -11.05 16.10 16.99
CA ARG A 241 -10.41 14.84 16.72
C ARG A 241 -9.97 14.72 15.25
N ILE A 242 -10.81 15.17 14.29
CA ILE A 242 -10.50 15.09 12.87
C ILE A 242 -9.34 16.04 12.54
N LYS A 243 -8.26 15.50 11.96
CA LYS A 243 -7.01 16.21 11.64
C LYS A 243 -6.85 16.51 10.15
N GLY A 244 -7.61 15.84 9.29
CA GLY A 244 -7.59 16.07 7.85
C GLY A 244 -8.78 15.44 7.16
N ILE A 245 -9.14 15.99 5.99
CA ILE A 245 -10.29 15.49 5.21
C ILE A 245 -9.83 15.21 3.77
N ILE A 246 -10.34 14.11 3.21
CA ILE A 246 -10.25 13.82 1.78
C ILE A 246 -11.66 13.87 1.20
N ILE A 247 -11.88 14.73 0.20
CA ILE A 247 -13.14 14.78 -0.54
C ILE A 247 -12.96 14.10 -1.89
N ARG A 248 -13.79 13.10 -2.17
CA ARG A 248 -13.88 12.47 -3.48
C ARG A 248 -14.92 13.22 -4.31
N GLY A 249 -14.42 14.11 -5.19
CA GLY A 249 -15.21 14.94 -6.08
C GLY A 249 -15.61 14.22 -7.38
N TYR A 250 -16.43 14.88 -8.19
CA TYR A 250 -16.87 14.38 -9.48
C TYR A 250 -15.83 14.62 -10.59
N GLY A 251 -15.76 13.72 -11.56
CA GLY A 251 -14.86 13.89 -12.71
C GLY A 251 -13.43 14.23 -12.28
N THR A 252 -12.92 15.39 -12.69
CA THR A 252 -11.56 15.86 -12.38
C THR A 252 -11.42 16.47 -10.96
N GLY A 253 -12.29 16.13 -10.03
CA GLY A 253 -12.30 16.69 -8.67
C GLY A 253 -13.29 17.85 -8.49
N ASN A 254 -14.33 17.92 -9.31
CA ASN A 254 -15.35 18.97 -9.21
C ASN A 254 -16.16 18.84 -7.92
N ILE A 255 -16.38 19.99 -7.26
CA ILE A 255 -17.13 20.13 -6.01
C ILE A 255 -18.25 21.14 -6.22
N PRO A 256 -19.47 20.91 -5.71
CA PRO A 256 -20.55 21.92 -5.78
C PRO A 256 -20.16 23.23 -5.08
N TYR A 257 -20.55 24.36 -5.67
CA TYR A 257 -20.25 25.69 -5.10
C TYR A 257 -20.81 25.90 -3.68
N THR A 258 -21.82 25.13 -3.29
CA THR A 258 -22.37 25.14 -1.93
C THR A 258 -21.32 24.82 -0.86
N PHE A 259 -20.23 24.13 -1.20
CA PHE A 259 -19.14 23.76 -0.29
C PHE A 259 -18.13 24.89 -0.04
N GLU A 260 -18.22 26.06 -0.71
CA GLU A 260 -17.26 27.16 -0.53
C GLU A 260 -17.12 27.59 0.92
N ASN A 261 -18.23 27.70 1.65
CA ASN A 261 -18.21 28.13 3.05
C ASN A 261 -17.47 27.11 3.94
N PHE A 262 -17.66 25.81 3.68
CA PHE A 262 -16.91 24.75 4.35
C PHE A 262 -15.40 24.92 4.16
N PHE A 263 -14.93 25.13 2.91
CA PHE A 263 -13.49 25.29 2.62
C PHE A 263 -12.91 26.53 3.30
N LYS A 264 -13.65 27.66 3.34
CA LYS A 264 -13.23 28.86 4.08
C LYS A 264 -13.02 28.56 5.56
N LYS A 265 -14.01 27.92 6.20
CA LYS A 265 -13.93 27.54 7.61
C LYS A 265 -12.81 26.53 7.90
N ALA A 266 -12.61 25.54 7.02
CA ALA A 266 -11.53 24.57 7.14
C ALA A 266 -10.16 25.26 7.07
N LYS A 267 -9.97 26.17 6.10
CA LYS A 267 -8.74 26.97 5.94
C LYS A 267 -8.46 27.84 7.18
N GLU A 268 -9.48 28.54 7.73
CA GLU A 268 -9.36 29.35 8.94
C GLU A 268 -8.94 28.51 10.16
N LYS A 269 -9.35 27.23 10.20
CA LYS A 269 -8.96 26.28 11.25
C LYS A 269 -7.61 25.59 11.01
N GLY A 270 -6.99 25.82 9.87
CA GLY A 270 -5.78 25.10 9.47
C GLY A 270 -6.00 23.60 9.21
N LEU A 271 -7.25 23.18 8.94
CA LEU A 271 -7.59 21.79 8.65
C LEU A 271 -7.31 21.50 7.15
N PRO A 272 -6.37 20.63 6.80
CA PRO A 272 -6.10 20.32 5.40
C PRO A 272 -7.27 19.53 4.77
N VAL A 273 -7.68 19.96 3.57
CA VAL A 273 -8.71 19.30 2.77
C VAL A 273 -8.09 18.91 1.42
N VAL A 274 -7.89 17.62 1.23
CA VAL A 274 -7.42 17.04 -0.04
C VAL A 274 -8.61 16.71 -0.91
N VAL A 275 -8.54 17.02 -2.19
CA VAL A 275 -9.59 16.73 -3.17
C VAL A 275 -9.06 15.72 -4.16
N THR A 276 -9.79 14.62 -4.34
CA THR A 276 -9.49 13.60 -5.35
C THR A 276 -10.72 13.28 -6.19
N THR A 277 -10.56 12.45 -7.21
CA THR A 277 -11.65 12.00 -8.07
C THR A 277 -12.35 10.76 -7.52
N GLN A 278 -13.61 10.56 -7.89
CA GLN A 278 -14.31 9.29 -7.70
C GLN A 278 -13.97 8.25 -8.77
N CYS A 279 -13.41 8.71 -9.90
CA CYS A 279 -13.00 7.79 -10.97
C CYS A 279 -11.79 6.97 -10.52
N LEU A 280 -11.80 5.69 -10.83
CA LEU A 280 -10.68 4.79 -10.52
C LEU A 280 -9.42 5.20 -11.29
N HIS A 281 -9.59 5.53 -12.56
CA HIS A 281 -8.54 6.02 -13.43
C HIS A 281 -8.80 7.48 -13.77
N GLY A 282 -7.81 8.31 -13.62
CA GLY A 282 -7.90 9.72 -13.93
C GLY A 282 -7.13 10.60 -12.95
N LYS A 283 -7.05 11.85 -13.31
CA LYS A 283 -6.27 12.86 -12.59
C LYS A 283 -7.18 13.94 -12.03
N THR A 284 -6.94 14.32 -10.79
CA THR A 284 -7.55 15.53 -10.24
C THR A 284 -6.85 16.75 -10.82
N ILE A 285 -7.62 17.59 -11.53
CA ILE A 285 -7.11 18.80 -12.18
C ILE A 285 -8.11 19.92 -11.89
N MET A 286 -7.94 20.57 -10.75
CA MET A 286 -8.87 21.64 -10.31
C MET A 286 -8.61 22.98 -11.03
N GLY A 287 -7.44 23.16 -11.62
CA GLY A 287 -7.06 24.39 -12.32
C GLY A 287 -7.69 24.60 -13.71
N VAL A 288 -8.39 23.62 -14.29
CA VAL A 288 -8.95 23.68 -15.64
C VAL A 288 -10.27 24.45 -15.69
N TYR A 289 -11.13 24.26 -14.70
CA TYR A 289 -12.44 24.92 -14.63
C TYR A 289 -12.45 26.01 -13.56
N ASP A 290 -13.20 27.09 -13.79
CA ASP A 290 -13.28 28.21 -12.84
C ASP A 290 -13.74 27.76 -11.46
N VAL A 291 -14.67 26.81 -11.38
CA VAL A 291 -15.13 26.19 -10.13
C VAL A 291 -13.95 25.56 -9.38
N GLY A 292 -13.10 24.82 -10.06
CA GLY A 292 -11.94 24.16 -9.44
C GLY A 292 -10.90 25.17 -8.92
N LYS A 293 -10.55 26.19 -9.73
CA LYS A 293 -9.61 27.26 -9.34
C LYS A 293 -10.04 27.93 -8.02
N ARG A 294 -11.33 28.21 -7.90
CA ARG A 294 -11.89 28.83 -6.70
C ARG A 294 -11.65 27.99 -5.45
N PHE A 295 -11.83 26.67 -5.50
CA PHE A 295 -11.55 25.79 -4.35
C PHE A 295 -10.07 25.72 -3.99
N VAL A 296 -9.17 25.77 -4.98
CA VAL A 296 -7.72 25.86 -4.71
C VAL A 296 -7.39 27.16 -3.98
N GLU A 297 -7.97 28.30 -4.36
CA GLU A 297 -7.82 29.58 -3.65
C GLU A 297 -8.36 29.50 -2.22
N LEU A 298 -9.43 28.74 -2.01
CA LEU A 298 -10.02 28.46 -0.71
C LEU A 298 -9.24 27.44 0.13
N GLY A 299 -8.12 26.89 -0.39
CA GLY A 299 -7.22 26.02 0.36
C GLY A 299 -7.36 24.52 0.05
N ALA A 300 -8.11 24.14 -0.99
CA ALA A 300 -8.14 22.75 -1.45
C ALA A 300 -6.75 22.31 -1.91
N ILE A 301 -6.36 21.10 -1.55
CA ILE A 301 -5.13 20.45 -1.97
C ILE A 301 -5.48 19.41 -3.03
N GLU A 302 -4.97 19.56 -4.25
CA GLU A 302 -5.22 18.61 -5.32
C GLU A 302 -4.54 17.27 -5.05
N GLY A 303 -5.28 16.16 -5.15
CA GLY A 303 -4.76 14.80 -4.94
C GLY A 303 -3.93 14.27 -6.12
N GLY A 304 -4.04 14.90 -7.30
CA GLY A 304 -3.32 14.45 -8.50
C GLY A 304 -3.85 13.11 -9.04
N GLU A 305 -2.95 12.30 -9.56
CA GLU A 305 -3.22 10.96 -10.09
C GLU A 305 -2.68 9.90 -9.14
N GLN A 306 -3.41 9.66 -8.07
CA GLN A 306 -3.02 8.75 -7.00
C GLN A 306 -4.21 7.91 -6.54
N SER A 307 -3.96 6.70 -6.07
CA SER A 307 -5.00 5.88 -5.45
C SER A 307 -5.51 6.53 -4.17
N LEU A 308 -6.75 6.22 -3.80
CA LEU A 308 -7.32 6.70 -2.54
C LEU A 308 -6.49 6.24 -1.34
N GLU A 309 -6.02 4.99 -1.38
CA GLU A 309 -5.17 4.39 -0.36
C GLU A 309 -3.89 5.20 -0.15
N THR A 310 -3.22 5.55 -1.24
CA THR A 310 -2.00 6.37 -1.18
C THR A 310 -2.28 7.76 -0.64
N LEU A 311 -3.36 8.41 -1.05
CA LEU A 311 -3.74 9.73 -0.54
C LEU A 311 -4.08 9.69 0.96
N CYS A 312 -4.82 8.67 1.41
CA CYS A 312 -5.11 8.49 2.83
C CYS A 312 -3.81 8.36 3.63
N VAL A 313 -2.93 7.47 3.20
CA VAL A 313 -1.69 7.21 3.93
C VAL A 313 -0.73 8.40 3.89
N LYS A 314 -0.62 9.10 2.76
CA LYS A 314 0.15 10.36 2.67
C LYS A 314 -0.36 11.42 3.63
N LEU A 315 -1.68 11.60 3.69
CA LEU A 315 -2.27 12.56 4.61
C LEU A 315 -2.01 12.16 6.07
N MET A 316 -2.24 10.88 6.43
CA MET A 316 -1.96 10.36 7.77
C MET A 316 -0.49 10.54 8.15
N TRP A 317 0.44 10.23 7.23
CA TRP A 317 1.87 10.37 7.47
C TRP A 317 2.31 11.83 7.58
N ALA A 318 1.81 12.70 6.68
CA ALA A 318 2.12 14.12 6.70
C ALA A 318 1.65 14.80 7.97
N LEU A 319 0.42 14.53 8.41
CA LEU A 319 -0.16 15.06 9.64
C LEU A 319 0.67 14.68 10.88
N LYS A 320 1.27 13.49 10.88
CA LYS A 320 2.09 13.02 12.00
C LYS A 320 3.51 13.58 11.98
N ASN A 321 4.16 13.58 10.81
CA ASN A 321 5.60 13.81 10.69
C ASN A 321 5.97 15.21 10.17
N SER A 322 5.06 15.89 9.46
CA SER A 322 5.33 17.18 8.82
C SER A 322 4.04 17.97 8.60
N PRO A 323 3.28 18.33 9.64
CA PRO A 323 1.95 18.92 9.52
C PRO A 323 1.94 20.24 8.73
N ASP A 324 3.01 21.02 8.78
CA ASP A 324 3.15 22.28 8.04
C ASP A 324 3.42 22.07 6.53
N ARG A 325 3.72 20.85 6.10
CA ARG A 325 4.11 20.49 4.73
C ARG A 325 3.12 19.54 4.04
N VAL A 326 1.89 19.43 4.55
CA VAL A 326 0.88 18.49 4.01
C VAL A 326 0.73 18.66 2.49
N LYS A 327 0.56 19.89 2.01
CA LYS A 327 0.39 20.15 0.57
C LYS A 327 1.57 19.66 -0.27
N GLU A 328 2.78 19.93 0.19
CA GLU A 328 4.00 19.48 -0.50
C GLU A 328 4.09 17.95 -0.57
N ILE A 329 3.77 17.28 0.54
CA ILE A 329 3.82 15.82 0.63
C ILE A 329 2.76 15.16 -0.26
N ILE A 330 1.54 15.71 -0.28
CA ILE A 330 0.48 15.21 -1.17
C ILE A 330 0.91 15.28 -2.64
N HIS A 331 1.56 16.39 -3.05
CA HIS A 331 2.01 16.58 -4.44
C HIS A 331 3.30 15.84 -4.79
N LYS A 332 4.08 15.41 -3.80
CA LYS A 332 5.31 14.67 -4.06
C LYS A 332 4.97 13.30 -4.64
N GLU A 333 5.59 12.94 -5.76
CA GLU A 333 5.51 11.59 -6.29
C GLU A 333 6.04 10.59 -5.26
N SER A 334 5.29 9.51 -5.03
CA SER A 334 5.73 8.41 -4.16
C SER A 334 6.71 7.56 -4.95
N GLN A 335 7.86 7.30 -4.37
CA GLN A 335 8.97 6.58 -5.01
C GLN A 335 8.74 5.08 -5.06
#